data_672c81391d2a3c633d6b15f8d8f8c318
#
_entry.id   672c81391d2a3c633d6b15f8d8f8c318
#
_cell.length_a   1.000
_cell.length_b   1.000
_cell.length_c   1.000
_cell.angle_alpha   90.00
_cell.angle_beta   90.00
_cell.angle_gamma   90.00
#
_symmetry.space_group_name_H-M   'P 1'
#
loop_
_entity.id
_entity.type
_entity.pdbx_description
1 polymer ?
#
loop_
_entity_poly.entity_id
_entity_poly.type
_entity_poly.pdbx_seq_one_letter_code
_entity_poly.pdbx_strand_id
1 'polypeptide(L)'
;IRRHWDCGETILVGDFNVDQRSESYRELVKTGFLTDSFEAAPIRMAATGTVNGFDPQRWTGQRIDHVLVTRGIEVLRYGLLTNPYWSVDCAGNREARLPSDHYPVSVYLTIP
;
A
#
# COMPACT_ATOMS: atom_id res chain seq x y z
N ILE A 1 -9.17 16.50 -8.64
CA ILE A 1 -7.76 16.32 -9.03
C ILE A 1 -7.59 16.70 -10.51
N ARG A 2 -8.33 16.05 -11.40
CA ARG A 2 -8.15 16.26 -12.84
C ARG A 2 -8.45 17.68 -13.31
N ARG A 3 -9.34 18.41 -12.63
CA ARG A 3 -9.67 19.79 -12.97
C ARG A 3 -8.53 20.78 -12.80
N HIS A 4 -7.63 20.49 -11.86
CA HIS A 4 -6.49 21.36 -11.53
C HIS A 4 -5.18 20.83 -12.09
N TRP A 5 -5.27 19.88 -13.01
CA TRP A 5 -4.15 19.18 -13.57
C TRP A 5 -3.78 19.77 -14.93
N ASP A 6 -2.76 20.58 -14.98
CA ASP A 6 -2.33 21.17 -16.23
C ASP A 6 -1.32 20.30 -16.97
N CYS A 7 -0.29 19.88 -16.27
CA CYS A 7 0.74 18.99 -16.81
C CYS A 7 1.62 18.48 -15.68
N GLY A 8 2.22 17.33 -15.85
CA GLY A 8 3.09 16.72 -14.86
C GLY A 8 2.51 15.46 -14.26
N GLU A 9 3.23 14.88 -13.34
CA GLU A 9 2.87 13.60 -12.77
C GLU A 9 2.27 13.76 -11.38
N THR A 10 1.35 12.85 -11.02
CA THR A 10 0.73 12.81 -9.69
C THR A 10 0.94 11.46 -9.04
N ILE A 11 1.19 11.51 -7.75
CA ILE A 11 1.16 10.36 -6.86
C ILE A 11 0.09 10.65 -5.80
N LEU A 12 -0.93 9.81 -5.73
CA LEU A 12 -1.99 9.89 -4.73
C LEU A 12 -1.82 8.75 -3.74
N VAL A 13 -1.57 9.09 -2.48
CA VAL A 13 -1.30 8.10 -1.44
C VAL A 13 -2.20 8.31 -0.24
N GLY A 14 -2.51 7.23 0.46
CA GLY A 14 -3.21 7.32 1.72
C GLY A 14 -3.95 6.06 2.11
N ASP A 15 -4.48 6.09 3.32
CA ASP A 15 -5.47 5.15 3.82
C ASP A 15 -6.84 5.63 3.33
N PHE A 16 -7.44 4.90 2.39
CA PHE A 16 -8.73 5.27 1.81
C PHE A 16 -9.91 4.64 2.57
N ASN A 17 -9.64 3.83 3.58
CA ASN A 17 -10.63 3.05 4.32
C ASN A 17 -11.53 2.17 3.44
N VAL A 18 -11.13 1.93 2.20
CA VAL A 18 -11.81 1.05 1.24
C VAL A 18 -10.77 0.21 0.51
N ASP A 19 -11.14 -1.04 0.26
CA ASP A 19 -10.24 -1.96 -0.41
C ASP A 19 -10.41 -1.91 -1.95
N GLN A 20 -9.61 -2.71 -2.64
CA GLN A 20 -9.60 -2.78 -4.10
C GLN A 20 -10.89 -3.30 -4.73
N ARG A 21 -11.84 -3.78 -3.93
CA ARG A 21 -13.14 -4.27 -4.38
C ARG A 21 -14.23 -3.22 -4.27
N SER A 22 -13.95 -2.12 -3.59
CA SER A 22 -14.94 -1.05 -3.36
C SER A 22 -15.24 -0.27 -4.64
N GLU A 23 -16.45 0.29 -4.69
CA GLU A 23 -16.85 1.16 -5.79
C GLU A 23 -16.01 2.43 -5.83
N SER A 24 -15.70 3.01 -4.67
CA SER A 24 -14.88 4.23 -4.58
C SER A 24 -13.49 4.03 -5.19
N TYR A 25 -12.85 2.90 -4.90
CA TYR A 25 -11.56 2.56 -5.50
C TYR A 25 -11.69 2.41 -7.02
N ARG A 26 -12.71 1.70 -7.48
CA ARG A 26 -12.94 1.48 -8.92
C ARG A 26 -13.14 2.79 -9.66
N GLU A 27 -13.84 3.74 -9.05
CA GLU A 27 -14.05 5.07 -9.64
C GLU A 27 -12.73 5.82 -9.84
N LEU A 28 -11.76 5.65 -8.94
CA LEU A 28 -10.47 6.30 -9.06
C LEU A 28 -9.62 5.73 -10.20
N VAL A 29 -9.73 4.44 -10.48
CA VAL A 29 -8.85 3.77 -11.44
C VAL A 29 -9.51 3.49 -12.80
N LYS A 30 -10.82 3.52 -12.91
CA LYS A 30 -11.54 3.11 -14.15
C LYS A 30 -11.24 3.98 -15.36
N THR A 31 -10.93 5.26 -15.17
CA THR A 31 -10.62 6.16 -16.29
C THR A 31 -9.22 5.92 -16.86
N GLY A 32 -8.36 5.20 -16.15
CA GLY A 32 -6.98 5.01 -16.53
C GLY A 32 -6.09 6.23 -16.32
N PHE A 33 -6.62 7.31 -15.73
CA PHE A 33 -5.82 8.49 -15.37
C PHE A 33 -4.86 8.17 -14.21
N LEU A 34 -5.35 7.43 -13.21
CA LEU A 34 -4.55 6.91 -12.11
C LEU A 34 -4.49 5.39 -12.21
N THR A 35 -3.32 4.84 -11.98
CA THR A 35 -3.06 3.40 -11.96
C THR A 35 -2.61 2.99 -10.57
N ASP A 36 -3.12 1.88 -10.06
CA ASP A 36 -2.68 1.33 -8.79
C ASP A 36 -1.26 0.76 -8.93
N SER A 37 -0.34 1.24 -8.10
CA SER A 37 1.04 0.77 -8.11
C SER A 37 1.16 -0.73 -7.83
N PHE A 38 0.24 -1.29 -7.04
CA PHE A 38 0.19 -2.74 -6.82
C PHE A 38 -0.04 -3.50 -8.13
N GLU A 39 -0.97 -3.03 -8.96
CA GLU A 39 -1.28 -3.67 -10.24
C GLU A 39 -0.17 -3.41 -11.28
N ALA A 40 0.40 -2.21 -11.27
CA ALA A 40 1.41 -1.81 -12.25
C ALA A 40 2.79 -2.43 -12.01
N ALA A 41 3.11 -2.79 -10.77
CA ALA A 41 4.42 -3.29 -10.42
C ALA A 41 4.69 -4.67 -11.03
N PRO A 42 5.80 -4.84 -11.76
CA PRO A 42 6.21 -6.16 -12.23
C PRO A 42 6.73 -7.07 -11.10
N ILE A 43 7.18 -6.47 -10.02
CA ILE A 43 7.68 -7.19 -8.83
C ILE A 43 6.87 -6.75 -7.61
N ARG A 44 6.28 -7.71 -6.92
CA ARG A 44 5.54 -7.50 -5.68
C ARG A 44 6.12 -8.36 -4.58
N MET A 45 6.44 -7.74 -3.46
CA MET A 45 7.01 -8.42 -2.29
C MET A 45 6.07 -8.27 -1.11
N ALA A 46 5.82 -9.37 -0.39
CA ALA A 46 4.89 -9.40 0.73
C ALA A 46 3.51 -8.84 0.31
N ALA A 47 2.97 -9.35 -0.80
CA ALA A 47 1.75 -8.83 -1.43
C ALA A 47 0.49 -9.36 -0.73
N THR A 48 0.32 -9.01 0.53
CA THR A 48 -0.87 -9.28 1.33
C THR A 48 -1.73 -8.01 1.45
N GLY A 49 -2.79 -8.07 2.26
CA GLY A 49 -3.53 -6.86 2.63
C GLY A 49 -2.71 -5.95 3.52
N THR A 50 -3.10 -4.69 3.61
CA THR A 50 -2.36 -3.67 4.37
C THR A 50 -2.77 -3.59 5.84
N VAL A 51 -3.84 -4.26 6.24
CA VAL A 51 -4.36 -4.27 7.62
C VAL A 51 -3.93 -5.53 8.34
N ASN A 52 -3.44 -5.39 9.57
CA ASN A 52 -2.99 -6.51 10.38
C ASN A 52 -3.62 -6.59 11.78
N GLY A 53 -4.22 -5.50 12.27
CA GLY A 53 -4.83 -5.45 13.60
C GLY A 53 -3.84 -5.68 14.74
N PHE A 54 -2.57 -5.32 14.55
CA PHE A 54 -1.46 -5.56 15.48
C PHE A 54 -1.11 -7.05 15.69
N ASP A 55 -1.62 -7.93 14.83
CA ASP A 55 -1.34 -9.37 14.91
C ASP A 55 -0.35 -9.78 13.82
N PRO A 56 0.90 -10.16 14.17
CA PRO A 56 1.91 -10.54 13.18
C PRO A 56 1.56 -11.80 12.38
N GLN A 57 0.58 -12.57 12.85
CA GLN A 57 0.15 -13.80 12.18
C GLN A 57 -1.11 -13.60 11.34
N ARG A 58 -1.69 -12.40 11.35
CA ARG A 58 -2.91 -12.10 10.61
C ARG A 58 -2.60 -11.58 9.21
N TRP A 59 -2.97 -12.36 8.23
CA TRP A 59 -2.84 -11.99 6.82
C TRP A 59 -4.23 -11.81 6.22
N THR A 60 -4.49 -10.63 5.69
CA THR A 60 -5.78 -10.31 5.06
C THR A 60 -5.59 -10.04 3.57
N GLY A 61 -6.70 -10.06 2.81
CA GLY A 61 -6.68 -9.66 1.42
C GLY A 61 -7.07 -8.20 1.19
N GLN A 62 -7.27 -7.43 2.25
CA GLN A 62 -7.78 -6.07 2.16
C GLN A 62 -6.64 -5.07 2.05
N ARG A 63 -6.52 -4.44 0.88
CA ARG A 63 -5.60 -3.32 0.67
C ARG A 63 -6.40 -2.03 0.77
N ILE A 64 -6.28 -1.32 1.88
CA ILE A 64 -6.96 -0.04 2.09
C ILE A 64 -6.01 1.15 2.04
N ASP A 65 -4.71 0.90 2.09
CA ASP A 65 -3.66 1.89 1.89
C ASP A 65 -3.17 1.75 0.45
N HIS A 66 -3.33 2.80 -0.33
CA HIS A 66 -3.07 2.77 -1.76
C HIS A 66 -2.04 3.80 -2.18
N VAL A 67 -1.28 3.46 -3.20
CA VAL A 67 -0.39 4.37 -3.92
C VAL A 67 -0.81 4.32 -5.38
N LEU A 68 -1.49 5.36 -5.82
CA LEU A 68 -1.97 5.50 -7.19
C LEU A 68 -1.10 6.51 -7.93
N VAL A 69 -0.75 6.20 -9.16
CA VAL A 69 0.17 7.02 -9.96
C VAL A 69 -0.41 7.32 -11.34
N THR A 70 -0.02 8.44 -11.94
CA THR A 70 -0.33 8.73 -13.32
C THR A 70 0.49 7.86 -14.26
N ARG A 71 0.02 7.69 -15.48
CA ARG A 71 0.59 6.76 -16.47
C ARG A 71 2.04 7.05 -16.86
N GLY A 72 2.49 8.30 -16.74
CA GLY A 72 3.87 8.67 -17.06
C GLY A 72 4.88 8.17 -16.03
N ILE A 73 4.42 7.77 -14.84
CA ILE A 73 5.27 7.23 -13.78
C ILE A 73 5.43 5.73 -14.00
N GLU A 74 6.67 5.28 -14.08
CA GLU A 74 6.99 3.86 -14.16
C GLU A 74 7.14 3.27 -12.78
N VAL A 75 6.32 2.26 -12.45
CA VAL A 75 6.40 1.53 -11.19
C VAL A 75 7.31 0.33 -11.38
N LEU A 76 8.35 0.23 -10.57
CA LEU A 76 9.36 -0.83 -10.65
C LEU A 76 9.09 -1.96 -9.67
N ARG A 77 8.73 -1.63 -8.44
CA ARG A 77 8.48 -2.61 -7.37
C ARG A 77 7.44 -2.08 -6.41
N TYR A 78 6.68 -3.01 -5.86
CA TYR A 78 5.72 -2.77 -4.78
C TYR A 78 6.03 -3.75 -3.65
N GLY A 79 5.91 -3.32 -2.41
CA GLY A 79 6.05 -4.21 -1.28
C GLY A 79 5.44 -3.64 -0.01
N LEU A 80 5.25 -4.52 0.95
CA LEU A 80 4.85 -4.15 2.30
C LEU A 80 5.99 -4.45 3.26
N LEU A 81 6.20 -3.56 4.23
CA LEU A 81 7.18 -3.78 5.28
C LEU A 81 6.48 -4.52 6.42
N THR A 82 6.65 -5.83 6.45
CA THR A 82 5.92 -6.72 7.37
C THR A 82 6.73 -7.16 8.58
N ASN A 83 7.92 -6.62 8.76
CA ASN A 83 8.83 -7.02 9.82
C ASN A 83 8.29 -6.65 11.21
N PRO A 84 8.14 -7.62 12.11
CA PRO A 84 7.83 -7.33 13.50
C PRO A 84 9.05 -6.87 14.27
N TYR A 85 8.84 -6.27 15.44
CA TYR A 85 9.86 -6.13 16.45
C TYR A 85 9.58 -7.09 17.60
N TRP A 86 10.56 -7.30 18.47
CA TRP A 86 10.43 -8.23 19.58
C TRP A 86 10.38 -7.46 20.89
N SER A 87 9.36 -7.75 21.70
CA SER A 87 9.29 -7.32 23.08
C SER A 87 9.69 -8.45 24.00
N VAL A 88 10.29 -8.11 25.14
CA VAL A 88 10.73 -9.07 26.16
C VAL A 88 10.08 -8.67 27.48
N ASP A 89 9.39 -9.59 28.16
CA ASP A 89 8.80 -9.33 29.46
C ASP A 89 9.80 -9.57 30.60
N CYS A 90 9.37 -9.32 31.85
CA CYS A 90 10.21 -9.49 33.02
C CYS A 90 10.68 -10.93 33.24
N ALA A 91 9.97 -11.91 32.70
CA ALA A 91 10.32 -13.33 32.79
C ALA A 91 11.21 -13.80 31.64
N GLY A 92 11.58 -12.90 30.70
CA GLY A 92 12.41 -13.22 29.56
C GLY A 92 11.65 -13.81 28.37
N ASN A 93 10.32 -13.83 28.39
CA ASN A 93 9.52 -14.29 27.27
C ASN A 93 9.55 -13.25 26.14
N ARG A 94 9.71 -13.76 24.92
CA ARG A 94 9.75 -12.91 23.71
C ARG A 94 8.46 -12.99 22.96
N GLU A 95 7.99 -11.86 22.46
CA GLU A 95 6.77 -11.76 21.69
C GLU A 95 7.00 -10.87 20.47
N ALA A 96 6.55 -11.33 19.30
CA ALA A 96 6.57 -10.54 18.08
C ALA A 96 5.45 -9.50 18.12
N ARG A 97 5.77 -8.25 17.82
CA ARG A 97 4.82 -7.15 17.81
C ARG A 97 4.96 -6.34 16.53
N LEU A 98 3.89 -5.68 16.15
CA LEU A 98 3.87 -4.78 15.00
C LEU A 98 3.76 -3.33 15.47
N PRO A 99 4.47 -2.39 14.82
CA PRO A 99 4.46 -0.98 15.21
C PRO A 99 3.16 -0.25 14.83
N SER A 100 2.34 -0.84 13.97
CA SER A 100 1.07 -0.26 13.49
C SER A 100 0.10 -1.39 13.17
N ASP A 101 -1.20 -1.09 13.20
CA ASP A 101 -2.24 -1.99 12.71
C ASP A 101 -2.33 -2.03 11.18
N HIS A 102 -1.53 -1.21 10.50
CA HIS A 102 -1.32 -1.26 9.06
C HIS A 102 0.14 -1.53 8.75
N TYR A 103 0.39 -2.23 7.63
CA TYR A 103 1.75 -2.38 7.10
C TYR A 103 2.12 -1.17 6.25
N PRO A 104 3.33 -0.61 6.40
CA PRO A 104 3.81 0.42 5.49
C PRO A 104 3.88 -0.10 4.05
N VAL A 105 3.43 0.71 3.12
CA VAL A 105 3.52 0.43 1.69
C VAL A 105 4.78 1.07 1.13
N SER A 106 5.59 0.30 0.44
CA SER A 106 6.81 0.77 -0.22
C SER A 106 6.68 0.58 -1.72
N VAL A 107 6.90 1.65 -2.47
CA VAL A 107 6.85 1.62 -3.94
C VAL A 107 8.11 2.27 -4.50
N TYR A 108 8.78 1.55 -5.38
CA TYR A 108 9.90 2.07 -6.15
C TYR A 108 9.39 2.46 -7.53
N LEU A 109 9.62 3.72 -7.89
CA LEU A 109 9.12 4.25 -9.15
C LEU A 109 10.11 5.22 -9.78
N THR A 110 9.91 5.48 -11.07
CA THR A 110 10.69 6.47 -11.83
C THR A 110 9.73 7.55 -12.31
N ILE A 111 10.06 8.79 -12.01
CA ILE A 111 9.34 9.97 -12.50
C ILE A 111 10.08 10.50 -13.72
N PRO A 112 9.40 10.68 -14.85
CA PRO A 112 10.05 11.19 -16.08
C PRO A 112 10.53 12.62 -15.97
#